data_5008244ee773b1645abe0f4459f3ae42
#
_entry.id   5008244ee773b1645abe0f4459f3ae42
#
_cell.length_a   1.000
_cell.length_b   1.000
_cell.length_c   1.000
_cell.angle_alpha   90.00
_cell.angle_beta   90.00
_cell.angle_gamma   90.00
#
_symmetry.space_group_name_H-M   'P 1'
#
loop_
_entity.id
_entity.type
_entity.pdbx_description
1 polymer ?
#
loop_
_entity_poly.entity_id
_entity_poly.type
_entity_poly.pdbx_seq_one_letter_code
_entity_poly.pdbx_strand_id
1 'polypeptide(L)'
;MSQAEQDINEGATWSADIDKLLAKWCDHAKCYEWMHAEAFSVYERRARNFMVSINCLTAVSGLSNVIAGGITVGSFQLAWLFGSISLFVSTLNILQDKLGYAAKASIHERLASDWANIRSKIEEVLSIPYGGRKDCKTVMKYIRNDITIAQKAMIPEEIRDACLEKFKAIKNFDIPDICGQMEHTEVYVVTQTPLNPTLSLTNGT
;
A
#
# COMPACT_ATOMS: atom_id res chain seq x y z
N MET A 1 -18.37 33.90 -27.80
CA MET A 1 -17.89 33.17 -26.56
C MET A 1 -17.78 34.23 -25.49
N SER A 2 -18.56 34.09 -24.42
CA SER A 2 -18.54 35.06 -23.31
C SER A 2 -17.30 34.83 -22.43
N GLN A 3 -16.81 35.89 -21.75
CA GLN A 3 -15.70 35.76 -20.80
C GLN A 3 -15.91 34.65 -19.76
N ALA A 4 -17.17 34.40 -19.38
CA ALA A 4 -17.55 33.30 -18.48
C ALA A 4 -17.29 31.89 -19.06
N GLU A 5 -17.29 31.71 -20.38
CA GLU A 5 -16.91 30.44 -21.03
C GLU A 5 -15.41 30.25 -21.15
N GLN A 6 -14.63 31.36 -21.15
CA GLN A 6 -13.17 31.33 -21.07
C GLN A 6 -12.66 30.97 -19.67
N ASP A 7 -13.31 31.48 -18.61
CA ASP A 7 -12.95 31.19 -17.20
C ASP A 7 -13.22 29.73 -16.80
N ILE A 8 -14.18 29.05 -17.45
CA ILE A 8 -14.46 27.63 -17.22
C ILE A 8 -13.40 26.72 -17.89
N ASN A 9 -12.67 27.23 -18.86
CA ASN A 9 -11.64 26.49 -19.61
C ASN A 9 -10.20 26.79 -19.16
N GLU A 10 -9.98 27.64 -18.16
CA GLU A 10 -8.70 27.79 -17.50
C GLU A 10 -8.45 26.51 -16.68
N GLY A 11 -7.70 25.60 -17.27
CA GLY A 11 -7.25 24.37 -16.65
C GLY A 11 -6.56 24.66 -15.32
N ALA A 12 -6.77 23.82 -14.31
CA ALA A 12 -6.11 23.95 -13.01
C ALA A 12 -4.62 24.25 -13.21
N THR A 13 -4.21 25.44 -12.81
CA THR A 13 -2.80 25.89 -12.91
C THR A 13 -2.01 25.41 -11.69
N TRP A 14 -0.73 25.16 -11.88
CA TRP A 14 0.17 24.79 -10.78
C TRP A 14 0.20 25.91 -9.73
N SER A 15 0.02 25.53 -8.47
CA SER A 15 0.03 26.45 -7.33
C SER A 15 0.70 25.80 -6.11
N ALA A 16 1.08 26.63 -5.13
CA ALA A 16 1.64 26.14 -3.87
C ALA A 16 0.70 25.20 -3.12
N ASP A 17 -0.62 25.36 -3.27
CA ASP A 17 -1.60 24.48 -2.61
C ASP A 17 -1.69 23.10 -3.29
N ILE A 18 -1.51 23.05 -4.62
CA ILE A 18 -1.38 21.79 -5.34
C ILE A 18 -0.09 21.07 -4.94
N ASP A 19 1.01 21.80 -4.77
CA ASP A 19 2.26 21.20 -4.28
C ASP A 19 2.12 20.65 -2.87
N LYS A 20 1.41 21.33 -1.96
CA LYS A 20 1.10 20.78 -0.62
C LYS A 20 0.26 19.51 -0.70
N LEU A 21 -0.77 19.50 -1.55
CA LEU A 21 -1.60 18.32 -1.76
C LEU A 21 -0.78 17.14 -2.30
N LEU A 22 0.10 17.39 -3.27
CA LEU A 22 1.00 16.37 -3.80
C LEU A 22 2.00 15.88 -2.75
N ALA A 23 2.53 16.78 -1.91
CA ALA A 23 3.40 16.41 -0.79
C ALA A 23 2.67 15.50 0.21
N LYS A 24 1.42 15.84 0.56
CA LYS A 24 0.56 14.98 1.39
C LYS A 24 0.36 13.60 0.74
N TRP A 25 0.02 13.54 -0.54
CA TRP A 25 -0.12 12.25 -1.24
C TRP A 25 1.20 11.47 -1.31
N CYS A 26 2.34 12.15 -1.41
CA CYS A 26 3.65 11.52 -1.36
C CYS A 26 3.94 10.88 -0.01
N ASP A 27 3.62 11.55 1.10
CA ASP A 27 3.77 11.00 2.45
C ASP A 27 2.85 9.81 2.69
N HIS A 28 1.59 9.89 2.21
CA HIS A 28 0.68 8.75 2.21
C HIS A 28 1.25 7.57 1.41
N ALA A 29 1.81 7.84 0.22
CA ALA A 29 2.41 6.80 -0.61
C ALA A 29 3.59 6.11 0.11
N LYS A 30 4.44 6.85 0.82
CA LYS A 30 5.53 6.30 1.66
C LYS A 30 4.99 5.40 2.77
N CYS A 31 3.90 5.79 3.43
CA CYS A 31 3.25 4.96 4.45
C CYS A 31 2.71 3.66 3.86
N TYR A 32 1.96 3.74 2.75
CA TYR A 32 1.39 2.56 2.10
C TYR A 32 2.48 1.63 1.54
N GLU A 33 3.51 2.17 0.90
CA GLU A 33 4.68 1.40 0.45
C GLU A 33 5.29 0.60 1.61
N TRP A 34 5.55 1.27 2.74
CA TRP A 34 6.11 0.63 3.92
C TRP A 34 5.17 -0.43 4.51
N MET A 35 3.89 -0.12 4.67
CA MET A 35 2.90 -1.06 5.22
C MET A 35 2.75 -2.31 4.36
N HIS A 36 2.74 -2.17 3.04
CA HIS A 36 2.67 -3.31 2.14
C HIS A 36 3.97 -4.12 2.12
N ALA A 37 5.14 -3.49 2.19
CA ALA A 37 6.42 -4.18 2.31
C ALA A 37 6.52 -4.98 3.62
N GLU A 38 6.02 -4.43 4.73
CA GLU A 38 5.97 -5.14 6.01
C GLU A 38 4.99 -6.32 5.97
N ALA A 39 3.79 -6.11 5.39
CA ALA A 39 2.81 -7.17 5.21
C ALA A 39 3.36 -8.31 4.33
N PHE A 40 4.05 -7.97 3.23
CA PHE A 40 4.76 -8.96 2.41
C PHE A 40 5.72 -9.79 3.25
N SER A 41 6.60 -9.14 4.02
CA SER A 41 7.59 -9.82 4.87
C SER A 41 6.93 -10.78 5.88
N VAL A 42 5.83 -10.36 6.52
CA VAL A 42 5.08 -11.18 7.47
C VAL A 42 4.46 -12.39 6.80
N TYR A 43 3.75 -12.20 5.67
CA TYR A 43 3.07 -13.28 4.97
C TYR A 43 4.05 -14.24 4.29
N GLU A 44 5.14 -13.75 3.72
CA GLU A 44 6.22 -14.56 3.13
C GLU A 44 6.86 -15.47 4.19
N ARG A 45 7.17 -14.92 5.36
CA ARG A 45 7.72 -15.69 6.49
C ARG A 45 6.77 -16.77 6.95
N ARG A 46 5.46 -16.46 7.07
CA ARG A 46 4.43 -17.44 7.42
C ARG A 46 4.32 -18.54 6.37
N ALA A 47 4.28 -18.19 5.09
CA ALA A 47 4.23 -19.14 3.99
C ALA A 47 5.44 -20.07 3.99
N ARG A 48 6.65 -19.52 4.11
CA ARG A 48 7.91 -20.28 4.17
C ARG A 48 7.94 -21.23 5.37
N ASN A 49 7.58 -20.77 6.56
CA ASN A 49 7.58 -21.59 7.75
C ASN A 49 6.60 -22.76 7.61
N PHE A 50 5.39 -22.52 7.09
CA PHE A 50 4.42 -23.56 6.80
C PHE A 50 4.95 -24.59 5.82
N MET A 51 5.50 -24.14 4.69
CA MET A 51 6.05 -25.01 3.65
C MET A 51 7.21 -25.87 4.17
N VAL A 52 8.13 -25.27 4.93
CA VAL A 52 9.27 -26.02 5.52
C VAL A 52 8.77 -27.07 6.51
N SER A 53 7.84 -26.71 7.40
CA SER A 53 7.27 -27.65 8.39
C SER A 53 6.57 -28.83 7.72
N ILE A 54 5.76 -28.59 6.69
CA ILE A 54 5.07 -29.64 5.94
C ILE A 54 6.08 -30.55 5.21
N ASN A 55 7.08 -29.97 4.55
CA ASN A 55 8.08 -30.74 3.83
C ASN A 55 8.91 -31.63 4.78
N CYS A 56 9.29 -31.13 5.96
CA CYS A 56 9.98 -31.92 6.97
C CYS A 56 9.10 -33.10 7.45
N LEU A 57 7.83 -32.84 7.78
CA LEU A 57 6.89 -33.90 8.20
C LEU A 57 6.64 -34.93 7.10
N THR A 58 6.53 -34.48 5.86
CA THR A 58 6.37 -35.36 4.69
C THR A 58 7.60 -36.28 4.50
N ALA A 59 8.80 -35.73 4.62
CA ALA A 59 10.03 -36.50 4.51
C ALA A 59 10.14 -37.56 5.62
N VAL A 60 9.85 -37.20 6.88
CA VAL A 60 9.82 -38.12 8.02
C VAL A 60 8.78 -39.22 7.79
N SER A 61 7.56 -38.86 7.39
CA SER A 61 6.48 -39.81 7.12
C SER A 61 6.83 -40.77 5.98
N GLY A 62 7.45 -40.27 4.90
CA GLY A 62 7.87 -41.08 3.76
C GLY A 62 8.94 -42.12 4.12
N LEU A 63 10.00 -41.70 4.80
CA LEU A 63 11.07 -42.60 5.27
C LEU A 63 10.53 -43.66 6.24
N SER A 64 9.65 -43.24 7.15
CA SER A 64 9.09 -44.12 8.15
C SER A 64 8.17 -45.19 7.57
N ASN A 65 7.43 -44.91 6.49
CA ASN A 65 6.60 -45.90 5.79
C ASN A 65 7.45 -47.01 5.14
N VAL A 66 8.64 -46.68 4.65
CA VAL A 66 9.57 -47.67 4.08
C VAL A 66 10.13 -48.60 5.14
N ILE A 67 10.47 -48.07 6.32
CA ILE A 67 11.08 -48.82 7.41
C ILE A 67 10.05 -49.63 8.19
N ALA A 68 8.84 -49.08 8.39
CA ALA A 68 7.81 -49.65 9.28
C ALA A 68 7.00 -50.83 8.70
N GLY A 69 7.15 -51.15 7.41
CA GLY A 69 6.35 -52.17 6.70
C GLY A 69 6.42 -53.60 7.29
N GLY A 70 7.28 -53.83 8.27
CA GLY A 70 7.42 -55.11 8.96
C GLY A 70 7.69 -55.08 10.45
N ILE A 71 7.66 -53.85 11.06
CA ILE A 71 8.02 -53.71 12.49
C ILE A 71 6.77 -53.58 13.35
N THR A 72 6.61 -54.53 14.28
CA THR A 72 5.62 -54.47 15.34
C THR A 72 6.30 -54.27 16.68
N VAL A 73 5.82 -53.33 17.48
CA VAL A 73 6.28 -53.10 18.87
C VAL A 73 5.15 -53.52 19.83
N GLY A 74 5.28 -54.71 20.36
CA GLY A 74 4.21 -55.33 21.16
C GLY A 74 2.99 -55.67 20.29
N SER A 75 1.80 -55.26 20.72
CA SER A 75 0.56 -55.36 19.94
C SER A 75 0.27 -54.17 19.00
N PHE A 76 1.19 -53.19 18.96
CA PHE A 76 1.00 -51.95 18.18
C PHE A 76 1.81 -52.02 16.89
N GLN A 77 1.15 -51.82 15.74
CA GLN A 77 1.82 -51.72 14.46
C GLN A 77 2.27 -50.27 14.23
N LEU A 78 3.56 -50.06 14.02
CA LEU A 78 4.12 -48.74 13.72
C LEU A 78 3.45 -48.07 12.49
N ALA A 79 2.93 -48.87 11.56
CA ALA A 79 2.21 -48.40 10.39
C ALA A 79 1.02 -47.47 10.72
N TRP A 80 0.32 -47.72 11.84
CA TRP A 80 -0.78 -46.84 12.27
C TRP A 80 -0.31 -45.43 12.68
N LEU A 81 0.84 -45.36 13.36
CA LEU A 81 1.43 -44.09 13.75
C LEU A 81 1.80 -43.26 12.51
N PHE A 82 2.48 -43.86 11.54
CA PHE A 82 2.90 -43.18 10.33
C PHE A 82 1.73 -42.84 9.39
N GLY A 83 0.72 -43.70 9.35
CA GLY A 83 -0.53 -43.43 8.65
C GLY A 83 -1.24 -42.16 9.20
N SER A 84 -1.29 -42.04 10.55
CA SER A 84 -1.90 -40.85 11.18
C SER A 84 -1.07 -39.56 10.92
N ILE A 85 0.25 -39.65 10.91
CA ILE A 85 1.11 -38.49 10.52
C ILE A 85 0.84 -38.09 9.07
N SER A 86 0.72 -39.04 8.15
CA SER A 86 0.43 -38.74 6.74
C SER A 86 -0.92 -38.04 6.56
N LEU A 87 -1.95 -38.48 7.31
CA LEU A 87 -3.26 -37.81 7.32
C LEU A 87 -3.18 -36.39 7.88
N PHE A 88 -2.39 -36.20 8.94
CA PHE A 88 -2.16 -34.87 9.52
C PHE A 88 -1.46 -33.94 8.53
N VAL A 89 -0.43 -34.40 7.82
CA VAL A 89 0.27 -33.66 6.77
C VAL A 89 -0.69 -33.25 5.65
N SER A 90 -1.56 -34.17 5.22
CA SER A 90 -2.57 -33.88 4.21
C SER A 90 -3.53 -32.77 4.66
N THR A 91 -3.93 -32.80 5.93
CA THR A 91 -4.77 -31.74 6.53
C THR A 91 -4.03 -30.40 6.56
N LEU A 92 -2.74 -30.39 6.91
CA LEU A 92 -1.92 -29.16 6.91
C LEU A 92 -1.77 -28.57 5.49
N ASN A 93 -1.63 -29.39 4.44
CA ASN A 93 -1.60 -28.92 3.07
C ASN A 93 -2.91 -28.18 2.69
N ILE A 94 -4.06 -28.80 3.01
CA ILE A 94 -5.37 -28.16 2.76
C ILE A 94 -5.47 -26.84 3.53
N LEU A 95 -5.00 -26.79 4.77
CA LEU A 95 -5.01 -25.57 5.57
C LEU A 95 -4.11 -24.49 4.97
N GLN A 96 -2.92 -24.86 4.51
CA GLN A 96 -1.99 -23.92 3.83
C GLN A 96 -2.65 -23.29 2.60
N ASP A 97 -3.31 -24.08 1.76
CA ASP A 97 -4.02 -23.59 0.57
C ASP A 97 -5.16 -22.64 0.96
N LYS A 98 -5.92 -22.97 2.01
CA LYS A 98 -7.02 -22.14 2.50
C LYS A 98 -6.55 -20.83 3.11
N LEU A 99 -5.43 -20.83 3.84
CA LEU A 99 -4.85 -19.61 4.43
C LEU A 99 -4.27 -18.68 3.38
N GLY A 100 -3.76 -19.22 2.28
CA GLY A 100 -3.30 -18.48 1.11
C GLY A 100 -2.19 -17.47 1.40
N TYR A 101 -1.29 -17.77 2.34
CA TYR A 101 -0.23 -16.83 2.75
C TYR A 101 0.68 -16.43 1.59
N ALA A 102 1.04 -17.36 0.70
CA ALA A 102 1.88 -17.06 -0.46
C ALA A 102 1.17 -16.10 -1.43
N ALA A 103 -0.13 -16.31 -1.69
CA ALA A 103 -0.91 -15.42 -2.54
C ALA A 103 -1.05 -14.01 -1.91
N LYS A 104 -1.28 -13.93 -0.59
CA LYS A 104 -1.32 -12.66 0.13
C LYS A 104 0.03 -11.94 0.06
N ALA A 105 1.14 -12.65 0.26
CA ALA A 105 2.49 -12.09 0.12
C ALA A 105 2.69 -11.48 -1.28
N SER A 106 2.41 -12.22 -2.34
CA SER A 106 2.54 -11.72 -3.72
C SER A 106 1.70 -10.47 -4.01
N ILE A 107 0.47 -10.41 -3.47
CA ILE A 107 -0.37 -9.21 -3.61
C ILE A 107 0.27 -8.01 -2.93
N HIS A 108 0.77 -8.17 -1.70
CA HIS A 108 1.40 -7.07 -0.96
C HIS A 108 2.73 -6.65 -1.57
N GLU A 109 3.53 -7.56 -2.10
CA GLU A 109 4.76 -7.25 -2.85
C GLU A 109 4.49 -6.34 -4.04
N ARG A 110 3.48 -6.71 -4.85
CA ARG A 110 3.08 -5.89 -6.00
C ARG A 110 2.59 -4.51 -5.56
N LEU A 111 1.76 -4.43 -4.53
CA LEU A 111 1.22 -3.16 -4.05
C LEU A 111 2.31 -2.27 -3.44
N ALA A 112 3.32 -2.83 -2.76
CA ALA A 112 4.48 -2.06 -2.31
C ALA A 112 5.21 -1.43 -3.50
N SER A 113 5.40 -2.18 -4.60
CA SER A 113 5.99 -1.65 -5.83
C SER A 113 5.12 -0.58 -6.50
N ASP A 114 3.79 -0.78 -6.56
CA ASP A 114 2.86 0.20 -7.12
C ASP A 114 2.90 1.52 -6.33
N TRP A 115 2.92 1.47 -5.00
CA TRP A 115 3.03 2.65 -4.15
C TRP A 115 4.40 3.34 -4.26
N ALA A 116 5.51 2.57 -4.39
CA ALA A 116 6.83 3.12 -4.68
C ALA A 116 6.85 3.90 -6.01
N ASN A 117 6.18 3.39 -7.04
CA ASN A 117 6.04 4.04 -8.33
C ASN A 117 5.22 5.34 -8.22
N ILE A 118 4.11 5.34 -7.46
CA ILE A 118 3.30 6.54 -7.21
C ILE A 118 4.14 7.60 -6.51
N ARG A 119 4.86 7.23 -5.44
CA ARG A 119 5.78 8.12 -4.72
C ARG A 119 6.80 8.74 -5.67
N SER A 120 7.48 7.92 -6.46
CA SER A 120 8.52 8.37 -7.39
C SER A 120 7.98 9.36 -8.42
N LYS A 121 6.79 9.10 -8.99
CA LYS A 121 6.12 10.02 -9.91
C LYS A 121 5.80 11.37 -9.27
N ILE A 122 5.33 11.36 -8.02
CA ILE A 122 5.03 12.61 -7.30
C ILE A 122 6.33 13.37 -7.02
N GLU A 123 7.37 12.70 -6.54
CA GLU A 123 8.68 13.31 -6.28
C GLU A 123 9.29 13.91 -7.55
N GLU A 124 9.16 13.23 -8.71
CA GLU A 124 9.58 13.74 -10.01
C GLU A 124 8.84 15.04 -10.35
N VAL A 125 7.51 15.07 -10.23
CA VAL A 125 6.71 16.27 -10.53
C VAL A 125 7.11 17.43 -9.63
N LEU A 126 7.29 17.18 -8.33
CA LEU A 126 7.67 18.21 -7.35
C LEU A 126 9.09 18.73 -7.55
N SER A 127 9.98 17.96 -8.16
CA SER A 127 11.36 18.36 -8.47
C SER A 127 11.45 19.32 -9.67
N ILE A 128 10.41 19.40 -10.52
CA ILE A 128 10.39 20.22 -11.74
C ILE A 128 9.80 21.60 -11.42
N PRO A 129 10.42 22.70 -11.85
CA PRO A 129 9.84 24.05 -11.76
C PRO A 129 8.50 24.14 -12.52
N TYR A 130 7.58 24.99 -12.10
CA TYR A 130 6.22 25.10 -12.67
C TYR A 130 6.20 25.21 -14.20
N GLY A 131 7.07 26.03 -14.78
CA GLY A 131 7.14 26.22 -16.22
C GLY A 131 7.60 25.00 -17.02
N GLY A 132 8.21 24.02 -16.37
CA GLY A 132 8.65 22.76 -17.00
C GLY A 132 7.71 21.58 -16.76
N ARG A 133 6.69 21.74 -15.91
CA ARG A 133 5.73 20.67 -15.59
C ARG A 133 4.72 20.46 -16.71
N LYS A 134 4.27 19.24 -16.88
CA LYS A 134 3.12 18.92 -17.75
C LYS A 134 1.85 19.57 -17.21
N ASP A 135 0.78 19.56 -18.01
CA ASP A 135 -0.53 20.08 -17.61
C ASP A 135 -0.98 19.51 -16.25
N CYS A 136 -1.31 20.41 -15.32
CA CYS A 136 -1.66 20.08 -13.95
C CYS A 136 -2.85 19.12 -13.84
N LYS A 137 -3.92 19.39 -14.60
CA LYS A 137 -5.13 18.56 -14.60
C LYS A 137 -4.85 17.13 -15.05
N THR A 138 -4.01 16.98 -16.06
CA THR A 138 -3.60 15.67 -16.58
C THR A 138 -2.76 14.91 -15.54
N VAL A 139 -1.76 15.56 -14.94
CA VAL A 139 -0.90 14.93 -13.92
C VAL A 139 -1.71 14.49 -12.70
N MET A 140 -2.56 15.36 -12.16
CA MET A 140 -3.41 15.07 -11.02
C MET A 140 -4.38 13.91 -11.29
N LYS A 141 -4.93 13.85 -12.51
CA LYS A 141 -5.80 12.74 -12.92
C LYS A 141 -5.05 11.40 -12.94
N TYR A 142 -3.83 11.37 -13.48
CA TYR A 142 -3.03 10.14 -13.52
C TYR A 142 -2.65 9.67 -12.12
N ILE A 143 -2.14 10.55 -11.28
CA ILE A 143 -1.74 10.18 -9.91
C ILE A 143 -2.96 9.67 -9.11
N ARG A 144 -4.11 10.35 -9.20
CA ARG A 144 -5.35 9.91 -8.53
C ARG A 144 -5.82 8.54 -9.01
N ASN A 145 -5.74 8.29 -10.31
CA ASN A 145 -6.10 6.99 -10.88
C ASN A 145 -5.17 5.88 -10.35
N ASP A 146 -3.86 6.11 -10.32
CA ASP A 146 -2.88 5.16 -9.79
C ASP A 146 -3.15 4.85 -8.30
N ILE A 147 -3.41 5.89 -7.49
CA ILE A 147 -3.80 5.74 -6.08
C ILE A 147 -5.07 4.89 -5.95
N THR A 148 -6.10 5.15 -6.75
CA THR A 148 -7.37 4.40 -6.69
C THR A 148 -7.16 2.92 -7.04
N ILE A 149 -6.25 2.61 -7.95
CA ILE A 149 -5.92 1.22 -8.32
C ILE A 149 -5.15 0.52 -7.20
N ALA A 150 -4.22 1.22 -6.54
CA ALA A 150 -3.35 0.67 -5.51
C ALA A 150 -4.04 0.40 -4.15
N GLN A 151 -5.18 1.04 -3.85
CA GLN A 151 -5.87 0.94 -2.55
C GLN A 151 -6.69 -0.36 -2.31
N LYS A 152 -6.43 -1.44 -3.03
CA LYS A 152 -7.36 -2.60 -3.06
C LYS A 152 -7.10 -3.72 -2.06
N ALA A 153 -6.02 -3.70 -1.28
CA ALA A 153 -5.71 -4.76 -0.33
C ALA A 153 -5.84 -4.29 1.12
N MET A 154 -6.46 -5.15 1.94
CA MET A 154 -6.61 -4.90 3.37
C MET A 154 -5.27 -5.08 4.08
N ILE A 155 -4.85 -4.08 4.84
CA ILE A 155 -3.63 -4.10 5.66
C ILE A 155 -4.01 -4.52 7.08
N PRO A 156 -3.28 -5.49 7.69
CA PRO A 156 -3.49 -5.89 9.08
C PRO A 156 -3.35 -4.72 10.06
N GLU A 157 -4.14 -4.75 11.14
CA GLU A 157 -4.19 -3.70 12.15
C GLU A 157 -2.82 -3.48 12.81
N GLU A 158 -2.12 -4.56 13.15
CA GLU A 158 -0.80 -4.47 13.78
C GLU A 158 0.23 -3.71 12.92
N ILE A 159 0.10 -3.80 11.58
CA ILE A 159 0.99 -3.09 10.66
C ILE A 159 0.60 -1.62 10.54
N ARG A 160 -0.69 -1.30 10.61
CA ARG A 160 -1.17 0.09 10.63
C ARG A 160 -0.71 0.82 11.89
N ASP A 161 -0.81 0.15 13.05
CA ASP A 161 -0.34 0.69 14.32
C ASP A 161 1.19 0.89 14.32
N ALA A 162 1.93 -0.07 13.78
CA ALA A 162 3.37 0.04 13.63
C ALA A 162 3.79 1.17 12.66
N CYS A 163 2.98 1.43 11.62
CA CYS A 163 3.17 2.56 10.72
C CYS A 163 3.00 3.89 11.47
N LEU A 164 1.94 4.03 12.25
CA LEU A 164 1.69 5.20 13.09
C LEU A 164 2.87 5.46 14.03
N GLU A 165 3.31 4.44 14.77
CA GLU A 165 4.43 4.54 15.70
C GLU A 165 5.74 4.94 15.00
N LYS A 166 5.98 4.43 13.80
CA LYS A 166 7.19 4.71 13.04
C LYS A 166 7.25 6.14 12.52
N PHE A 167 6.14 6.67 12.02
CA PHE A 167 6.13 7.95 11.30
C PHE A 167 5.67 9.14 12.16
N LYS A 168 4.98 8.93 13.29
CA LYS A 168 4.51 10.01 14.18
C LYS A 168 5.59 10.94 14.71
N ALA A 169 6.84 10.47 14.78
CA ALA A 169 7.96 11.28 15.25
C ALA A 169 8.52 12.23 14.18
N ILE A 170 8.13 12.06 12.91
CA ILE A 170 8.62 12.89 11.81
C ILE A 170 7.80 14.18 11.76
N LYS A 171 8.48 15.31 11.94
CA LYS A 171 7.83 16.63 11.93
C LYS A 171 7.25 16.94 10.55
N ASN A 172 6.01 17.44 10.51
CA ASN A 172 5.29 17.81 9.28
C ASN A 172 5.08 16.65 8.29
N PHE A 173 5.04 15.43 8.79
CA PHE A 173 4.74 14.25 7.96
C PHE A 173 3.25 13.91 8.08
N ASP A 174 2.58 13.76 6.95
CA ASP A 174 1.16 13.47 6.87
C ASP A 174 0.92 11.96 6.89
N ILE A 175 0.24 11.46 7.91
CA ILE A 175 -0.02 10.02 8.09
C ILE A 175 -1.43 9.70 7.57
N PRO A 176 -1.62 8.64 6.77
CA PRO A 176 -2.94 8.28 6.25
C PRO A 176 -3.94 7.95 7.35
N ASP A 177 -5.20 8.34 7.18
CA ASP A 177 -6.32 8.09 8.11
C ASP A 177 -6.50 6.62 8.47
N ILE A 178 -6.10 5.70 7.60
CA ILE A 178 -6.15 4.26 7.86
C ILE A 178 -5.30 3.83 9.06
N CYS A 179 -4.32 4.64 9.46
CA CYS A 179 -3.48 4.42 10.64
C CYS A 179 -4.13 4.93 11.94
N GLY A 180 -5.39 5.33 11.93
CA GLY A 180 -6.17 5.68 13.11
C GLY A 180 -6.17 7.16 13.49
N GLN A 181 -5.52 8.03 12.72
CA GLN A 181 -5.61 9.48 12.86
C GLN A 181 -6.55 10.03 11.78
N MET A 182 -7.77 10.41 12.19
CA MET A 182 -8.66 11.14 11.29
C MET A 182 -8.37 12.64 11.44
N GLU A 183 -7.87 13.24 10.38
CA GLU A 183 -7.67 14.69 10.33
C GLU A 183 -8.87 15.40 9.69
N HIS A 184 -9.08 16.64 10.11
CA HIS A 184 -10.08 17.49 9.48
C HIS A 184 -9.65 17.85 8.06
N THR A 185 -10.58 17.74 7.09
CA THR A 185 -10.30 18.08 5.69
C THR A 185 -9.95 19.57 5.58
N GLU A 186 -8.73 19.87 5.15
CA GLU A 186 -8.32 21.24 4.84
C GLU A 186 -8.87 21.68 3.48
N VAL A 187 -9.45 22.87 3.44
CA VAL A 187 -9.90 23.49 2.20
C VAL A 187 -8.80 24.43 1.71
N TYR A 188 -8.18 24.10 0.59
CA TYR A 188 -7.21 24.97 -0.07
C TYR A 188 -7.96 26.05 -0.85
N VAL A 189 -8.12 27.22 -0.25
CA VAL A 189 -8.72 28.38 -0.90
C VAL A 189 -7.64 29.19 -1.57
N VAL A 190 -7.69 29.30 -2.90
CA VAL A 190 -6.91 30.31 -3.61
C VAL A 190 -7.41 31.67 -3.17
N THR A 191 -6.64 32.36 -2.37
CA THR A 191 -6.93 33.76 -2.01
C THR A 191 -6.80 34.57 -3.30
N GLN A 192 -7.89 34.78 -4.02
CA GLN A 192 -7.94 35.75 -5.07
C GLN A 192 -7.71 37.11 -4.39
N THR A 193 -6.53 37.67 -4.59
CA THR A 193 -6.28 39.06 -4.18
C THR A 193 -7.30 39.91 -4.91
N PRO A 194 -8.16 40.66 -4.22
CA PRO A 194 -9.14 41.49 -4.89
C PRO A 194 -8.38 42.49 -5.75
N LEU A 195 -8.61 42.43 -7.07
CA LEU A 195 -8.17 43.48 -7.99
C LEU A 195 -8.77 44.79 -7.51
N ASN A 196 -7.92 45.65 -6.97
CA ASN A 196 -8.29 46.94 -6.46
C ASN A 196 -8.72 47.85 -7.67
N PRO A 197 -10.01 48.16 -7.84
CA PRO A 197 -10.44 49.09 -8.87
C PRO A 197 -10.37 50.54 -8.36
N THR A 198 -9.18 51.02 -8.12
CA THR A 198 -8.98 52.46 -7.91
C THR A 198 -8.23 53.09 -9.06
N LEU A 199 -8.90 53.16 -10.20
CA LEU A 199 -8.62 54.21 -11.19
C LEU A 199 -9.50 55.40 -10.82
N SER A 200 -9.00 56.28 -9.96
CA SER A 200 -9.55 57.61 -9.78
C SER A 200 -9.41 58.38 -11.09
N LEU A 201 -10.54 58.59 -11.74
CA LEU A 201 -10.66 59.60 -12.78
C LEU A 201 -10.45 60.97 -12.13
N THR A 202 -9.28 61.55 -12.19
CA THR A 202 -9.06 62.97 -11.98
C THR A 202 -9.46 63.69 -13.28
N ASN A 203 -10.70 64.24 -13.26
CA ASN A 203 -11.11 65.21 -14.23
C ASN A 203 -10.29 66.49 -13.99
N GLY A 204 -9.42 66.86 -14.97
CA GLY A 204 -8.83 68.15 -15.06
C GLY A 204 -9.85 69.14 -15.64
N THR A 205 -10.10 70.20 -14.96
CA THR A 205 -10.61 71.50 -15.47
C THR A 205 -9.48 72.31 -16.01
#